data_a0da0cf3e1282f17d84930b2f476278d
#
_entry.id   a0da0cf3e1282f17d84930b2f476278d
#
_cell.length_a   1.000
_cell.length_b   1.000
_cell.length_c   1.000
_cell.angle_alpha   90.00
_cell.angle_beta   90.00
_cell.angle_gamma   90.00
#
_symmetry.space_group_name_H-M   'P 1'
#
loop_
_entity.id
_entity.type
_entity.pdbx_description
1 polymer ?
#
loop_
_entity_poly.entity_id
_entity_poly.type
_entity_poly.pdbx_seq_one_letter_code
_entity_poly.pdbx_strand_id
1 'polypeptide(L)'
;MKHLITGGSGFLGNLIAHRLLASGEEVRILDIWEDPSRPPEIEFVRCDVRDATGVGNAMRGIDIVHHNAALVPLTKSGKDFARVNIDGSRIVAEQAAGRVRAFIHMSSSAVYGSPACPITAETPYRPIEIYGRAKLAGELAVREVCEKHGTALTVIRPRTILGPGRLGIFQILFEWIAAGQNIFVIGDGNVKFQFVHAGDLIDAYMLALRLGKPGIYNVGAARFGTLREALENLVCHAHSTSRVRSLPAGPAIRTLRALDFLGLSPLAPWHYLTYHKPFYFDVNALLQLGWRPRYSNDDMFRESYDWFLANRRAAGAAKDGSPHRRRVREGVLWLLKKIA
;
A
#
# COMPACT_ATOMS: atom_id res chain seq x y z
N MET A 1 -18.51 -7.09 -17.91
CA MET A 1 -17.38 -6.37 -18.59
C MET A 1 -16.10 -7.18 -18.40
N LYS A 2 -15.11 -6.96 -19.28
CA LYS A 2 -13.80 -7.63 -19.11
C LYS A 2 -12.77 -6.67 -18.52
N HIS A 3 -12.14 -7.08 -17.43
CA HIS A 3 -11.21 -6.28 -16.64
C HIS A 3 -9.79 -6.82 -16.77
N LEU A 4 -8.79 -5.94 -16.98
CA LEU A 4 -7.37 -6.28 -16.89
C LEU A 4 -6.82 -5.72 -15.59
N ILE A 5 -6.17 -6.57 -14.78
CA ILE A 5 -5.53 -6.17 -13.53
C ILE A 5 -4.03 -6.40 -13.67
N THR A 6 -3.23 -5.35 -13.81
CA THR A 6 -1.77 -5.46 -13.74
C THR A 6 -1.34 -5.56 -12.28
N GLY A 7 -0.35 -6.41 -11.98
CA GLY A 7 0.01 -6.72 -10.60
C GLY A 7 -1.09 -7.52 -9.87
N GLY A 8 -1.88 -8.30 -10.62
CA GLY A 8 -3.04 -9.00 -10.12
C GLY A 8 -2.73 -10.16 -9.18
N SER A 9 -1.52 -10.71 -9.23
CA SER A 9 -1.04 -11.73 -8.27
C SER A 9 -0.52 -11.09 -6.97
N GLY A 10 -0.41 -9.76 -6.91
CA GLY A 10 -0.07 -9.01 -5.70
C GLY A 10 -1.24 -8.92 -4.72
N PHE A 11 -0.96 -8.41 -3.50
CA PHE A 11 -1.95 -8.37 -2.42
C PHE A 11 -3.25 -7.64 -2.81
N LEU A 12 -3.17 -6.40 -3.29
CA LEU A 12 -4.36 -5.62 -3.66
C LEU A 12 -4.98 -6.10 -4.97
N GLY A 13 -4.13 -6.41 -5.97
CA GLY A 13 -4.62 -6.90 -7.25
C GLY A 13 -5.43 -8.19 -7.12
N ASN A 14 -4.99 -9.09 -6.25
CA ASN A 14 -5.70 -10.33 -5.94
C ASN A 14 -7.07 -10.05 -5.28
N LEU A 15 -7.13 -9.14 -4.29
CA LEU A 15 -8.39 -8.75 -3.65
C LEU A 15 -9.37 -8.11 -4.65
N ILE A 16 -8.89 -7.28 -5.56
CA ILE A 16 -9.70 -6.67 -6.62
C ILE A 16 -10.22 -7.76 -7.57
N ALA A 17 -9.34 -8.68 -8.00
CA ALA A 17 -9.68 -9.77 -8.90
C ALA A 17 -10.80 -10.66 -8.33
N HIS A 18 -10.66 -11.07 -7.07
CA HIS A 18 -11.70 -11.87 -6.40
C HIS A 18 -13.01 -11.11 -6.24
N ARG A 19 -12.97 -9.81 -5.93
CA ARG A 19 -14.18 -9.00 -5.79
C ARG A 19 -14.91 -8.82 -7.13
N LEU A 20 -14.18 -8.62 -8.23
CA LEU A 20 -14.76 -8.52 -9.58
C LEU A 20 -15.35 -9.86 -10.02
N LEU A 21 -14.61 -10.95 -9.84
CA LEU A 21 -15.11 -12.30 -10.15
C LEU A 21 -16.40 -12.61 -9.38
N ALA A 22 -16.44 -12.32 -8.07
CA ALA A 22 -17.64 -12.50 -7.24
C ALA A 22 -18.83 -11.63 -7.67
N SER A 23 -18.57 -10.56 -8.43
CA SER A 23 -19.61 -9.69 -9.03
C SER A 23 -20.02 -10.14 -10.44
N GLY A 24 -19.52 -11.29 -10.92
CA GLY A 24 -19.85 -11.85 -12.25
C GLY A 24 -19.10 -11.17 -13.40
N GLU A 25 -18.02 -10.45 -13.13
CA GLU A 25 -17.20 -9.80 -14.14
C GLU A 25 -16.13 -10.76 -14.69
N GLU A 26 -15.75 -10.61 -15.95
CA GLU A 26 -14.61 -11.33 -16.53
C GLU A 26 -13.29 -10.67 -16.10
N VAL A 27 -12.34 -11.46 -15.63
CA VAL A 27 -11.09 -10.95 -15.10
C VAL A 27 -9.89 -11.58 -15.79
N ARG A 28 -8.98 -10.73 -16.27
CA ARG A 28 -7.63 -11.09 -16.71
C ARG A 28 -6.60 -10.47 -15.79
N ILE A 29 -5.65 -11.25 -15.30
CA ILE A 29 -4.49 -10.80 -14.54
C ILE A 29 -3.27 -10.76 -15.46
N LEU A 30 -2.51 -9.66 -15.39
CA LEU A 30 -1.18 -9.53 -15.96
C LEU A 30 -0.17 -9.38 -14.82
N ASP A 31 0.76 -10.31 -14.69
CA ASP A 31 1.80 -10.29 -13.67
C ASP A 31 3.04 -11.07 -14.13
N ILE A 32 4.18 -10.79 -13.51
CA ILE A 32 5.44 -11.56 -13.72
C ILE A 32 5.42 -12.91 -13.00
N TRP A 33 4.56 -13.06 -12.01
CA TRP A 33 4.41 -14.26 -11.20
C TRP A 33 2.93 -14.66 -11.12
N GLU A 34 2.65 -15.94 -11.24
CA GLU A 34 1.31 -16.50 -11.11
C GLU A 34 1.06 -16.98 -9.68
N ASP A 35 -0.01 -16.50 -9.03
CA ASP A 35 -0.42 -17.03 -7.73
C ASP A 35 -1.02 -18.43 -7.92
N PRO A 36 -0.44 -19.48 -7.31
CA PRO A 36 -0.96 -20.86 -7.43
C PRO A 36 -2.39 -21.01 -6.90
N SER A 37 -2.85 -20.10 -6.05
CA SER A 37 -4.21 -20.10 -5.51
C SER A 37 -5.21 -19.33 -6.36
N ARG A 38 -4.81 -18.83 -7.55
CA ARG A 38 -5.68 -18.11 -8.47
C ARG A 38 -6.86 -19.00 -8.91
N PRO A 39 -8.11 -18.53 -8.82
CA PRO A 39 -9.25 -19.22 -9.40
C PRO A 39 -9.05 -19.49 -10.90
N PRO A 40 -9.41 -20.68 -11.41
CA PRO A 40 -9.23 -21.03 -12.83
C PRO A 40 -10.04 -20.15 -13.78
N GLU A 41 -11.12 -19.52 -13.31
CA GLU A 41 -11.96 -18.60 -14.06
C GLU A 41 -11.28 -17.27 -14.36
N ILE A 42 -10.24 -16.92 -13.61
CA ILE A 42 -9.44 -15.71 -13.85
C ILE A 42 -8.36 -16.04 -14.89
N GLU A 43 -8.40 -15.40 -16.03
CA GLU A 43 -7.36 -15.54 -17.06
C GLU A 43 -6.02 -14.97 -16.56
N PHE A 44 -4.92 -15.67 -16.79
CA PHE A 44 -3.57 -15.21 -16.42
C PHE A 44 -2.70 -15.00 -17.65
N VAL A 45 -2.02 -13.84 -17.69
CA VAL A 45 -1.01 -13.49 -18.68
C VAL A 45 0.30 -13.18 -17.96
N ARG A 46 1.32 -14.02 -18.18
CA ARG A 46 2.66 -13.78 -17.66
C ARG A 46 3.36 -12.71 -18.50
N CYS A 47 3.48 -11.51 -17.97
CA CYS A 47 4.07 -10.37 -18.66
C CYS A 47 4.61 -9.33 -17.67
N ASP A 48 5.73 -8.72 -18.01
CA ASP A 48 6.24 -7.53 -17.32
C ASP A 48 5.55 -6.28 -17.89
N VAL A 49 5.12 -5.36 -17.03
CA VAL A 49 4.48 -4.09 -17.47
C VAL A 49 5.39 -3.21 -18.32
N ARG A 50 6.69 -3.51 -18.37
CA ARG A 50 7.68 -2.85 -19.23
C ARG A 50 7.74 -3.41 -20.66
N ASP A 51 7.08 -4.53 -20.92
CA ASP A 51 6.95 -5.12 -22.25
C ASP A 51 5.70 -4.56 -22.96
N ALA A 52 5.89 -3.53 -23.78
CA ALA A 52 4.81 -2.85 -24.49
C ALA A 52 4.01 -3.81 -25.40
N THR A 53 4.69 -4.76 -26.07
CA THR A 53 4.03 -5.73 -26.96
C THR A 53 3.17 -6.71 -26.17
N GLY A 54 3.71 -7.28 -25.08
CA GLY A 54 3.00 -8.19 -24.19
C GLY A 54 1.81 -7.51 -23.54
N VAL A 55 1.98 -6.28 -23.04
CA VAL A 55 0.88 -5.47 -22.47
C VAL A 55 -0.18 -5.18 -23.52
N GLY A 56 0.20 -4.78 -24.74
CA GLY A 56 -0.72 -4.53 -25.86
C GLY A 56 -1.54 -5.78 -26.25
N ASN A 57 -0.93 -6.95 -26.21
CA ASN A 57 -1.64 -8.22 -26.45
C ASN A 57 -2.62 -8.52 -25.32
N ALA A 58 -2.25 -8.27 -24.07
CA ALA A 58 -3.11 -8.46 -22.90
C ALA A 58 -4.32 -7.49 -22.88
N MET A 59 -4.25 -6.35 -23.59
CA MET A 59 -5.35 -5.37 -23.69
C MET A 59 -6.50 -5.81 -24.62
N ARG A 60 -6.33 -6.87 -25.42
CA ARG A 60 -7.37 -7.29 -26.38
C ARG A 60 -8.65 -7.67 -25.69
N GLY A 61 -9.75 -7.01 -26.05
CA GLY A 61 -11.10 -7.25 -25.51
C GLY A 61 -11.31 -6.75 -24.08
N ILE A 62 -10.44 -5.88 -23.57
CA ILE A 62 -10.56 -5.29 -22.23
C ILE A 62 -11.40 -4.02 -22.26
N ASP A 63 -12.35 -3.92 -21.33
CA ASP A 63 -13.19 -2.74 -21.12
C ASP A 63 -12.56 -1.76 -20.10
N ILE A 64 -11.95 -2.28 -19.02
CA ILE A 64 -11.44 -1.49 -17.91
C ILE A 64 -10.07 -2.03 -17.47
N VAL A 65 -9.12 -1.11 -17.25
CA VAL A 65 -7.80 -1.43 -16.73
C VAL A 65 -7.69 -1.03 -15.26
N HIS A 66 -7.18 -1.94 -14.43
CA HIS A 66 -6.80 -1.75 -13.04
C HIS A 66 -5.28 -1.84 -12.92
N HIS A 67 -4.60 -0.70 -12.86
CA HIS A 67 -3.14 -0.66 -12.81
C HIS A 67 -2.65 -0.64 -11.36
N ASN A 68 -2.26 -1.83 -10.86
CA ASN A 68 -1.75 -2.03 -9.50
C ASN A 68 -0.26 -2.47 -9.47
N ALA A 69 0.31 -2.84 -10.63
CA ALA A 69 1.70 -3.25 -10.71
C ALA A 69 2.62 -2.11 -10.26
N ALA A 70 3.39 -2.35 -9.21
CA ALA A 70 4.36 -1.38 -8.69
C ALA A 70 5.37 -2.07 -7.77
N LEU A 71 6.60 -1.58 -7.77
CA LEU A 71 7.54 -1.86 -6.70
C LEU A 71 7.18 -1.04 -5.47
N VAL A 72 7.32 -1.63 -4.29
CA VAL A 72 6.96 -1.02 -2.99
C VAL A 72 8.19 -0.78 -2.13
N PRO A 73 8.14 0.12 -1.11
CA PRO A 73 9.31 0.50 -0.30
C PRO A 73 10.02 -0.64 0.42
N LEU A 74 9.35 -1.78 0.63
CA LEU A 74 9.92 -2.97 1.25
C LEU A 74 11.00 -3.64 0.37
N THR A 75 11.01 -3.33 -0.92
CA THR A 75 12.05 -3.80 -1.85
C THR A 75 13.10 -2.70 -2.01
N LYS A 76 14.38 -2.99 -1.74
CA LYS A 76 15.47 -2.05 -2.00
C LYS A 76 15.84 -2.05 -3.49
N SER A 77 14.92 -1.61 -4.35
CA SER A 77 14.97 -1.82 -5.81
C SER A 77 15.72 -0.72 -6.59
N GLY A 78 16.29 0.28 -5.91
CA GLY A 78 17.14 1.28 -6.57
C GLY A 78 16.54 1.93 -7.82
N LYS A 79 17.24 1.80 -8.96
CA LYS A 79 16.80 2.33 -10.27
C LYS A 79 15.54 1.65 -10.83
N ASP A 80 15.21 0.43 -10.37
CA ASP A 80 14.03 -0.27 -10.86
C ASP A 80 12.73 0.38 -10.42
N PHE A 81 12.73 1.19 -9.36
CA PHE A 81 11.56 2.01 -9.01
C PHE A 81 11.11 2.91 -10.17
N ALA A 82 12.05 3.57 -10.86
CA ALA A 82 11.70 4.39 -12.01
C ALA A 82 11.20 3.53 -13.18
N ARG A 83 11.92 2.47 -13.52
CA ARG A 83 11.58 1.61 -14.66
C ARG A 83 10.21 0.93 -14.54
N VAL A 84 9.84 0.47 -13.33
CA VAL A 84 8.56 -0.21 -13.12
C VAL A 84 7.44 0.80 -12.84
N ASN A 85 7.66 1.73 -11.89
CA ASN A 85 6.58 2.59 -11.40
C ASN A 85 6.34 3.80 -12.32
N ILE A 86 7.29 4.18 -13.19
CA ILE A 86 7.14 5.29 -14.14
C ILE A 86 6.95 4.73 -15.55
N ASP A 87 8.00 4.08 -16.11
CA ASP A 87 7.95 3.62 -17.51
C ASP A 87 6.87 2.55 -17.68
N GLY A 88 6.78 1.57 -16.77
CA GLY A 88 5.75 0.55 -16.79
C GLY A 88 4.34 1.14 -16.71
N SER A 89 4.11 2.15 -15.85
CA SER A 89 2.81 2.82 -15.75
C SER A 89 2.46 3.58 -17.04
N ARG A 90 3.43 4.27 -17.65
CA ARG A 90 3.25 4.94 -18.94
C ARG A 90 2.89 3.93 -20.04
N ILE A 91 3.65 2.85 -20.16
CA ILE A 91 3.40 1.80 -21.16
C ILE A 91 1.99 1.22 -21.03
N VAL A 92 1.57 0.88 -19.82
CA VAL A 92 0.22 0.33 -19.59
C VAL A 92 -0.85 1.35 -20.01
N ALA A 93 -0.68 2.64 -19.69
CA ALA A 93 -1.60 3.69 -20.08
C ALA A 93 -1.63 3.89 -21.61
N GLU A 94 -0.49 3.91 -22.28
CA GLU A 94 -0.37 4.04 -23.74
C GLU A 94 -1.03 2.86 -24.47
N GLN A 95 -0.86 1.64 -23.97
CA GLN A 95 -1.52 0.46 -24.55
C GLN A 95 -3.02 0.42 -24.27
N ALA A 96 -3.50 1.07 -23.21
CA ALA A 96 -4.92 1.21 -22.89
C ALA A 96 -5.61 2.34 -23.71
N ALA A 97 -4.84 3.36 -24.10
CA ALA A 97 -5.35 4.58 -24.74
C ALA A 97 -6.19 4.28 -26.00
N GLY A 98 -7.41 4.82 -26.06
CA GLY A 98 -8.36 4.62 -27.15
C GLY A 98 -8.94 3.19 -27.27
N ARG A 99 -8.59 2.29 -26.34
CA ARG A 99 -9.06 0.88 -26.36
C ARG A 99 -10.00 0.56 -25.20
N VAL A 100 -9.87 1.26 -24.07
CA VAL A 100 -10.62 0.96 -22.85
C VAL A 100 -11.52 2.14 -22.46
N ARG A 101 -12.61 1.86 -21.78
CA ARG A 101 -13.57 2.87 -21.30
C ARG A 101 -13.06 3.62 -20.07
N ALA A 102 -12.31 2.93 -19.20
CA ALA A 102 -11.79 3.51 -17.97
C ALA A 102 -10.45 2.90 -17.56
N PHE A 103 -9.65 3.73 -16.91
CA PHE A 103 -8.36 3.37 -16.34
C PHE A 103 -8.36 3.73 -14.85
N ILE A 104 -8.09 2.75 -13.98
CA ILE A 104 -8.00 2.97 -12.54
C ILE A 104 -6.55 2.77 -12.13
N HIS A 105 -5.93 3.82 -11.62
CA HIS A 105 -4.53 3.84 -11.19
C HIS A 105 -4.41 3.76 -9.67
N MET A 106 -3.72 2.74 -9.16
CA MET A 106 -3.37 2.63 -7.75
C MET A 106 -2.10 3.45 -7.47
N SER A 107 -2.29 4.66 -6.96
CA SER A 107 -1.22 5.55 -6.52
C SER A 107 -0.86 5.32 -5.04
N SER A 108 -0.48 6.36 -4.30
CA SER A 108 -0.09 6.26 -2.89
C SER A 108 -0.18 7.62 -2.19
N SER A 109 -0.43 7.62 -0.88
CA SER A 109 -0.27 8.82 -0.04
C SER A 109 1.15 9.38 -0.01
N ALA A 110 2.16 8.61 -0.40
CA ALA A 110 3.56 9.03 -0.44
C ALA A 110 3.83 10.19 -1.42
N VAL A 111 2.92 10.44 -2.38
CA VAL A 111 3.01 11.58 -3.31
C VAL A 111 2.93 12.94 -2.61
N TYR A 112 2.30 12.99 -1.45
CA TYR A 112 2.15 14.23 -0.67
C TYR A 112 3.36 14.55 0.21
N GLY A 113 4.19 13.57 0.55
CA GLY A 113 5.33 13.75 1.45
C GLY A 113 4.90 13.95 2.91
N SER A 114 5.06 15.14 3.45
CA SER A 114 4.69 15.48 4.84
C SER A 114 4.07 16.88 4.90
N PRO A 115 2.88 17.07 4.32
CA PRO A 115 2.18 18.37 4.32
C PRO A 115 1.48 18.61 5.64
N ALA A 116 0.85 19.81 5.76
CA ALA A 116 -0.15 20.06 6.80
C ALA A 116 -1.35 19.14 6.61
N CYS A 117 -1.99 18.75 7.71
CA CYS A 117 -3.18 17.92 7.72
C CYS A 117 -4.43 18.72 8.15
N PRO A 118 -5.61 18.34 7.67
CA PRO A 118 -5.94 17.19 6.82
C PRO A 118 -5.47 17.34 5.38
N ILE A 119 -5.11 16.22 4.74
CA ILE A 119 -4.69 16.17 3.34
C ILE A 119 -5.93 15.96 2.47
N THR A 120 -6.08 16.79 1.43
CA THR A 120 -7.14 16.67 0.42
C THR A 120 -6.57 16.32 -0.95
N ALA A 121 -7.42 16.21 -1.98
CA ALA A 121 -6.97 15.97 -3.35
C ALA A 121 -6.17 17.15 -3.93
N GLU A 122 -6.43 18.37 -3.44
CA GLU A 122 -5.80 19.64 -3.86
C GLU A 122 -4.49 19.92 -3.13
N THR A 123 -4.15 19.15 -2.10
CA THR A 123 -2.89 19.31 -1.35
C THR A 123 -1.69 19.18 -2.30
N PRO A 124 -0.73 20.12 -2.30
CA PRO A 124 0.42 20.08 -3.20
C PRO A 124 1.29 18.83 -3.00
N TYR A 125 1.75 18.28 -4.11
CA TYR A 125 2.65 17.11 -4.11
C TYR A 125 4.07 17.52 -3.70
N ARG A 126 4.62 16.86 -2.68
CA ARG A 126 6.00 17.08 -2.19
C ARG A 126 6.64 15.78 -1.71
N PRO A 127 6.79 14.77 -2.59
CA PRO A 127 7.33 13.47 -2.18
C PRO A 127 8.75 13.60 -1.64
N ILE A 128 9.01 13.00 -0.48
CA ILE A 128 10.27 13.18 0.28
C ILE A 128 11.28 12.06 0.03
N GLU A 129 10.88 10.95 -0.63
CA GLU A 129 11.75 9.80 -0.84
C GLU A 129 11.51 9.19 -2.24
N ILE A 130 12.37 8.24 -2.64
CA ILE A 130 12.42 7.73 -4.03
C ILE A 130 11.11 7.05 -4.47
N TYR A 131 10.46 6.29 -3.58
CA TYR A 131 9.20 5.62 -3.89
C TYR A 131 8.07 6.63 -4.14
N GLY A 132 7.93 7.64 -3.25
CA GLY A 132 6.92 8.69 -3.43
C GLY A 132 7.12 9.49 -4.70
N ARG A 133 8.40 9.80 -5.05
CA ARG A 133 8.74 10.46 -6.33
C ARG A 133 8.37 9.59 -7.52
N ALA A 134 8.69 8.30 -7.48
CA ALA A 134 8.37 7.38 -8.57
C ALA A 134 6.86 7.17 -8.73
N LYS A 135 6.10 7.08 -7.61
CA LYS A 135 4.63 6.98 -7.66
C LYS A 135 3.99 8.23 -8.22
N LEU A 136 4.49 9.42 -7.85
CA LEU A 136 4.00 10.67 -8.43
C LEU A 136 4.29 10.76 -9.92
N ALA A 137 5.52 10.48 -10.33
CA ALA A 137 5.91 10.54 -11.75
C ALA A 137 5.10 9.54 -12.60
N GLY A 138 4.87 8.32 -12.10
CA GLY A 138 4.02 7.33 -12.76
C GLY A 138 2.55 7.79 -12.85
N GLU A 139 2.01 8.36 -11.77
CA GLU A 139 0.65 8.91 -11.78
C GLU A 139 0.51 10.05 -12.80
N LEU A 140 1.47 10.98 -12.85
CA LEU A 140 1.45 12.08 -13.81
C LEU A 140 1.57 11.58 -15.25
N ALA A 141 2.40 10.57 -15.51
CA ALA A 141 2.52 9.94 -16.82
C ALA A 141 1.20 9.28 -17.27
N VAL A 142 0.51 8.57 -16.37
CA VAL A 142 -0.81 7.99 -16.65
C VAL A 142 -1.85 9.08 -16.92
N ARG A 143 -1.85 10.16 -16.14
CA ARG A 143 -2.78 11.29 -16.34
C ARG A 143 -2.58 11.94 -17.69
N GLU A 144 -1.34 12.26 -18.07
CA GLU A 144 -0.98 12.82 -19.37
C GLU A 144 -1.53 11.99 -20.53
N VAL A 145 -1.32 10.66 -20.48
CA VAL A 145 -1.80 9.76 -21.53
C VAL A 145 -3.33 9.68 -21.55
N CYS A 146 -3.98 9.52 -20.40
CA CYS A 146 -5.44 9.44 -20.32
C CYS A 146 -6.12 10.73 -20.78
N GLU A 147 -5.61 11.90 -20.37
CA GLU A 147 -6.11 13.20 -20.81
C GLU A 147 -5.98 13.37 -22.33
N LYS A 148 -4.82 13.04 -22.90
CA LYS A 148 -4.56 13.13 -24.34
C LYS A 148 -5.52 12.29 -25.18
N HIS A 149 -5.95 11.15 -24.67
CA HIS A 149 -6.78 10.19 -25.41
C HIS A 149 -8.24 10.11 -24.93
N GLY A 150 -8.66 10.99 -24.02
CA GLY A 150 -10.02 11.02 -23.50
C GLY A 150 -10.43 9.80 -22.69
N THR A 151 -9.45 9.06 -22.11
CA THR A 151 -9.74 7.87 -21.29
C THR A 151 -10.15 8.31 -19.88
N ALA A 152 -11.28 7.83 -19.39
CA ALA A 152 -11.76 8.14 -18.04
C ALA A 152 -10.77 7.59 -16.98
N LEU A 153 -10.12 8.49 -16.22
CA LEU A 153 -9.11 8.12 -15.23
C LEU A 153 -9.62 8.28 -13.80
N THR A 154 -9.50 7.21 -13.02
CA THR A 154 -9.67 7.24 -11.56
C THR A 154 -8.34 6.93 -10.89
N VAL A 155 -7.91 7.80 -9.98
CA VAL A 155 -6.69 7.63 -9.18
C VAL A 155 -7.07 7.33 -7.73
N ILE A 156 -6.59 6.22 -7.21
CA ILE A 156 -6.78 5.82 -5.80
C ILE A 156 -5.46 6.03 -5.05
N ARG A 157 -5.48 6.82 -4.00
CA ARG A 157 -4.31 7.11 -3.13
C ARG A 157 -4.58 6.57 -1.72
N PRO A 158 -4.21 5.34 -1.42
CA PRO A 158 -4.39 4.79 -0.09
C PRO A 158 -3.38 5.35 0.90
N ARG A 159 -3.81 5.43 2.17
CA ARG A 159 -2.92 5.49 3.32
C ARG A 159 -2.15 4.17 3.46
N THR A 160 -1.23 4.10 4.44
CA THR A 160 -0.56 2.83 4.76
C THR A 160 -1.59 1.76 5.02
N ILE A 161 -1.54 0.70 4.22
CA ILE A 161 -2.53 -0.38 4.24
C ILE A 161 -2.12 -1.39 5.29
N LEU A 162 -3.06 -1.76 6.14
CA LEU A 162 -2.91 -2.77 7.17
C LEU A 162 -4.09 -3.76 7.09
N GLY A 163 -3.87 -4.98 7.55
CA GLY A 163 -4.89 -6.04 7.57
C GLY A 163 -4.27 -7.44 7.48
N PRO A 164 -5.07 -8.49 7.60
CA PRO A 164 -4.65 -9.88 7.45
C PRO A 164 -3.84 -10.09 6.17
N GLY A 165 -2.67 -10.73 6.28
CA GLY A 165 -1.79 -10.98 5.14
C GLY A 165 -0.96 -9.79 4.65
N ARG A 166 -1.13 -8.59 5.22
CA ARG A 166 -0.35 -7.39 4.86
C ARG A 166 0.18 -6.67 6.10
N LEU A 167 1.15 -7.24 6.74
CA LEU A 167 1.73 -6.71 7.98
C LEU A 167 2.82 -5.65 7.74
N GLY A 168 3.57 -5.78 6.64
CA GLY A 168 4.69 -4.90 6.35
C GLY A 168 5.69 -4.85 7.50
N ILE A 169 6.11 -3.64 7.89
CA ILE A 169 7.05 -3.45 9.02
C ILE A 169 6.42 -3.75 10.38
N PHE A 170 5.08 -3.73 10.49
CA PHE A 170 4.40 -4.02 11.75
C PHE A 170 4.60 -5.46 12.20
N GLN A 171 5.02 -6.37 11.30
CA GLN A 171 5.43 -7.71 11.69
C GLN A 171 6.53 -7.68 12.77
N ILE A 172 7.50 -6.76 12.67
CA ILE A 172 8.56 -6.62 13.67
C ILE A 172 7.97 -6.19 15.03
N LEU A 173 7.05 -5.23 15.02
CA LEU A 173 6.36 -4.80 16.24
C LEU A 173 5.52 -5.93 16.86
N PHE A 174 4.82 -6.70 16.04
CA PHE A 174 4.02 -7.84 16.50
C PHE A 174 4.89 -8.95 17.11
N GLU A 175 6.06 -9.24 16.51
CA GLU A 175 7.04 -10.17 17.09
C GLU A 175 7.52 -9.69 18.47
N TRP A 176 7.79 -8.39 18.62
CA TRP A 176 8.26 -7.81 19.87
C TRP A 176 7.17 -7.82 20.94
N ILE A 177 5.95 -7.43 20.61
CA ILE A 177 4.80 -7.48 21.50
C ILE A 177 4.55 -8.92 21.96
N ALA A 178 4.55 -9.89 21.04
CA ALA A 178 4.36 -11.30 21.38
C ALA A 178 5.48 -11.89 22.26
N ALA A 179 6.67 -11.27 22.23
CA ALA A 179 7.82 -11.64 23.07
C ALA A 179 7.91 -10.81 24.36
N GLY A 180 6.94 -9.95 24.68
CA GLY A 180 6.97 -9.07 25.85
C GLY A 180 8.04 -7.98 25.82
N GLN A 181 8.61 -7.68 24.63
CA GLN A 181 9.64 -6.69 24.45
C GLN A 181 9.05 -5.29 24.23
N ASN A 182 9.75 -4.26 24.72
CA ASN A 182 9.33 -2.89 24.48
C ASN A 182 9.35 -2.54 23.00
N ILE A 183 8.41 -1.69 22.57
CA ILE A 183 8.32 -1.16 21.22
C ILE A 183 8.63 0.34 21.24
N PHE A 184 9.17 0.85 20.14
CA PHE A 184 9.67 2.21 20.10
C PHE A 184 8.95 3.03 19.05
N VAL A 185 8.58 4.26 19.43
CA VAL A 185 8.07 5.30 18.52
C VAL A 185 9.08 6.43 18.41
N ILE A 186 9.18 7.02 17.23
CA ILE A 186 10.02 8.21 17.00
C ILE A 186 9.22 9.44 17.45
N GLY A 187 9.80 10.26 18.31
CA GLY A 187 9.08 11.32 19.01
C GLY A 187 8.25 10.75 20.16
N ASP A 188 7.20 11.45 20.54
CA ASP A 188 6.29 11.02 21.62
C ASP A 188 5.18 10.06 21.10
N GLY A 189 4.98 9.99 19.79
CA GLY A 189 3.91 9.20 19.16
C GLY A 189 2.51 9.81 19.27
N ASN A 190 2.34 10.97 19.89
CA ASN A 190 1.05 11.64 20.11
C ASN A 190 0.56 12.41 18.87
N VAL A 191 1.04 12.06 17.70
CA VAL A 191 0.61 12.63 16.42
C VAL A 191 -0.54 11.83 15.83
N LYS A 192 -1.57 12.51 15.32
CA LYS A 192 -2.67 11.87 14.59
C LYS A 192 -2.12 11.16 13.36
N PHE A 193 -2.34 9.86 13.28
CA PHE A 193 -1.82 9.03 12.20
C PHE A 193 -2.90 8.06 11.72
N GLN A 194 -3.19 8.11 10.43
CA GLN A 194 -4.25 7.34 9.82
C GLN A 194 -3.66 6.18 9.02
N PHE A 195 -4.28 5.01 9.15
CA PHE A 195 -4.07 3.84 8.29
C PHE A 195 -5.29 3.61 7.41
N VAL A 196 -5.30 2.55 6.64
CA VAL A 196 -6.48 2.06 5.92
C VAL A 196 -6.51 0.54 5.96
N HIS A 197 -7.67 -0.02 6.31
CA HIS A 197 -7.89 -1.46 6.23
C HIS A 197 -8.01 -1.90 4.77
N ALA A 198 -7.40 -3.05 4.42
CA ALA A 198 -7.43 -3.57 3.06
C ALA A 198 -8.85 -3.75 2.53
N GLY A 199 -9.78 -4.28 3.35
CA GLY A 199 -11.18 -4.45 2.98
C GLY A 199 -11.89 -3.12 2.72
N ASP A 200 -11.71 -2.13 3.60
CA ASP A 200 -12.30 -0.79 3.44
C ASP A 200 -11.75 -0.06 2.21
N LEU A 201 -10.46 -0.26 1.90
CA LEU A 201 -9.85 0.24 0.66
C LEU A 201 -10.51 -0.37 -0.57
N ILE A 202 -10.72 -1.69 -0.58
CA ILE A 202 -11.38 -2.37 -1.70
C ILE A 202 -12.84 -1.91 -1.82
N ASP A 203 -13.55 -1.70 -0.72
CA ASP A 203 -14.92 -1.18 -0.74
C ASP A 203 -14.98 0.26 -1.33
N ALA A 204 -14.02 1.15 -0.98
CA ALA A 204 -13.89 2.47 -1.59
C ALA A 204 -13.55 2.38 -3.10
N TYR A 205 -12.64 1.48 -3.45
CA TYR A 205 -12.23 1.23 -4.81
C TYR A 205 -13.40 0.76 -5.68
N MET A 206 -14.17 -0.22 -5.21
CA MET A 206 -15.34 -0.74 -5.92
C MET A 206 -16.47 0.29 -5.99
N LEU A 207 -16.59 1.16 -4.99
CA LEU A 207 -17.52 2.29 -5.05
C LEU A 207 -17.13 3.28 -6.16
N ALA A 208 -15.87 3.69 -6.21
CA ALA A 208 -15.36 4.58 -7.25
C ALA A 208 -15.58 3.99 -8.67
N LEU A 209 -15.31 2.68 -8.83
CA LEU A 209 -15.57 1.96 -10.08
C LEU A 209 -17.06 2.01 -10.47
N ARG A 210 -17.97 1.68 -9.54
CA ARG A 210 -19.43 1.65 -9.79
C ARG A 210 -19.99 3.04 -10.14
N LEU A 211 -19.51 4.07 -9.47
CA LEU A 211 -19.96 5.44 -9.72
C LEU A 211 -19.53 5.94 -11.11
N GLY A 212 -18.47 5.37 -11.68
CA GLY A 212 -17.94 5.77 -12.98
C GLY A 212 -17.54 7.25 -13.03
N LYS A 213 -17.22 7.85 -11.86
CA LYS A 213 -16.80 9.26 -11.76
C LYS A 213 -15.28 9.33 -11.75
N PRO A 214 -14.64 9.79 -12.83
CA PRO A 214 -13.21 10.02 -12.85
C PRO A 214 -12.82 11.01 -11.76
N GLY A 215 -11.62 10.83 -11.20
CA GLY A 215 -11.12 11.74 -10.17
C GLY A 215 -10.07 11.10 -9.26
N ILE A 216 -9.67 11.86 -8.24
CA ILE A 216 -8.67 11.45 -7.26
C ILE A 216 -9.39 11.12 -5.95
N TYR A 217 -9.15 9.92 -5.44
CA TYR A 217 -9.74 9.45 -4.19
C TYR A 217 -8.64 9.12 -3.17
N ASN A 218 -8.56 9.94 -2.13
CA ASN A 218 -7.71 9.69 -0.97
C ASN A 218 -8.45 8.76 -0.01
N VAL A 219 -7.87 7.58 0.27
CA VAL A 219 -8.54 6.54 1.06
C VAL A 219 -7.76 6.27 2.36
N GLY A 220 -8.42 6.50 3.50
CA GLY A 220 -7.89 6.29 4.85
C GLY A 220 -9.03 5.99 5.83
N ALA A 221 -8.76 5.49 7.02
CA ALA A 221 -9.80 5.21 8.02
C ALA A 221 -10.59 6.47 8.38
N ALA A 222 -11.90 6.34 8.59
CA ALA A 222 -12.70 7.44 9.09
C ALA A 222 -12.52 7.65 10.62
N ARG A 223 -12.16 6.59 11.34
CA ARG A 223 -11.91 6.60 12.79
C ARG A 223 -10.45 6.27 13.07
N PHE A 224 -9.70 7.22 13.61
CA PHE A 224 -8.27 7.07 13.95
C PHE A 224 -7.91 8.04 15.08
N GLY A 225 -6.90 7.67 15.85
CA GLY A 225 -6.33 8.47 16.93
C GLY A 225 -4.86 8.78 16.69
N THR A 226 -4.07 8.75 17.73
CA THR A 226 -2.62 8.88 17.65
C THR A 226 -1.95 7.51 17.39
N LEU A 227 -0.72 7.54 16.89
CA LEU A 227 0.05 6.30 16.72
C LEU A 227 0.31 5.61 18.07
N ARG A 228 0.58 6.41 19.12
CA ARG A 228 0.82 5.91 20.48
C ARG A 228 -0.41 5.19 21.02
N GLU A 229 -1.58 5.83 20.99
CA GLU A 229 -2.83 5.22 21.45
C GLU A 229 -3.10 3.87 20.79
N ALA A 230 -2.96 3.81 19.45
CA ALA A 230 -3.18 2.57 18.70
C ALA A 230 -2.20 1.45 19.13
N LEU A 231 -0.95 1.78 19.41
CA LEU A 231 0.06 0.80 19.84
C LEU A 231 -0.13 0.39 21.31
N GLU A 232 -0.51 1.30 22.21
CA GLU A 232 -0.82 1.00 23.61
C GLU A 232 -2.08 0.12 23.71
N ASN A 233 -3.12 0.42 22.92
CA ASN A 233 -4.32 -0.41 22.82
C ASN A 233 -4.00 -1.81 22.26
N LEU A 234 -3.05 -1.92 21.32
CA LEU A 234 -2.59 -3.21 20.83
C LEU A 234 -1.84 -4.01 21.91
N VAL A 235 -0.94 -3.37 22.68
CA VAL A 235 -0.23 -4.02 23.79
C VAL A 235 -1.22 -4.53 24.84
N CYS A 236 -2.26 -3.75 25.16
CA CYS A 236 -3.33 -4.15 26.05
C CYS A 236 -4.11 -5.36 25.50
N HIS A 237 -4.51 -5.32 24.22
CA HIS A 237 -5.19 -6.42 23.53
C HIS A 237 -4.36 -7.72 23.54
N ALA A 238 -3.06 -7.58 23.34
CA ALA A 238 -2.12 -8.71 23.33
C ALA A 238 -1.82 -9.29 24.73
N HIS A 239 -2.36 -8.70 25.80
CA HIS A 239 -2.02 -9.01 27.20
C HIS A 239 -0.49 -9.07 27.42
N SER A 240 0.27 -8.20 26.72
CA SER A 240 1.72 -8.20 26.74
C SER A 240 2.28 -7.31 27.84
N THR A 241 3.47 -7.69 28.34
CA THR A 241 4.26 -6.86 29.27
C THR A 241 5.01 -5.74 28.58
N SER A 242 4.92 -5.67 27.26
CA SER A 242 5.58 -4.64 26.43
C SER A 242 5.14 -3.23 26.83
N ARG A 243 6.01 -2.24 26.61
CA ARG A 243 5.70 -0.82 26.79
C ARG A 243 6.03 -0.05 25.52
N VAL A 244 5.22 0.98 25.22
CA VAL A 244 5.54 1.93 24.14
C VAL A 244 6.52 2.96 24.65
N ARG A 245 7.75 2.98 24.11
CA ARG A 245 8.83 3.87 24.49
C ARG A 245 9.09 4.93 23.42
N SER A 246 9.34 6.15 23.85
CA SER A 246 9.70 7.27 22.97
C SER A 246 11.19 7.30 22.68
N LEU A 247 11.55 7.54 21.42
CA LEU A 247 12.91 7.88 21.01
C LEU A 247 12.97 9.36 20.60
N PRO A 248 13.93 10.15 21.06
CA PRO A 248 14.10 11.52 20.61
C PRO A 248 14.21 11.58 19.09
N ALA A 249 13.32 12.33 18.41
CA ALA A 249 13.20 12.29 16.96
C ALA A 249 14.48 12.65 16.21
N GLY A 250 15.17 13.73 16.63
CA GLY A 250 16.39 14.18 15.95
C GLY A 250 17.51 13.12 15.92
N PRO A 251 17.96 12.60 17.07
CA PRO A 251 18.94 11.51 17.13
C PRO A 251 18.48 10.25 16.41
N ALA A 252 17.24 9.79 16.64
CA ALA A 252 16.71 8.58 16.02
C ALA A 252 16.73 8.64 14.49
N ILE A 253 16.28 9.78 13.91
CA ILE A 253 16.26 9.96 12.44
C ILE A 253 17.68 10.01 11.89
N ARG A 254 18.62 10.69 12.57
CA ARG A 254 20.03 10.73 12.13
C ARG A 254 20.66 9.35 12.11
N THR A 255 20.46 8.56 13.17
CA THR A 255 20.95 7.19 13.26
C THR A 255 20.33 6.31 12.17
N LEU A 256 19.01 6.37 11.96
CA LEU A 256 18.34 5.58 10.93
C LEU A 256 18.79 5.97 9.51
N ARG A 257 19.06 7.25 9.24
CA ARG A 257 19.65 7.68 7.96
C ARG A 257 21.05 7.11 7.73
N ALA A 258 21.91 7.13 8.76
CA ALA A 258 23.24 6.55 8.67
C ALA A 258 23.17 5.03 8.43
N LEU A 259 22.30 4.32 9.15
CA LEU A 259 22.07 2.89 8.96
C LEU A 259 21.48 2.57 7.57
N ASP A 260 20.61 3.42 7.05
CA ASP A 260 20.03 3.25 5.71
C ASP A 260 21.09 3.46 4.63
N PHE A 261 21.95 4.48 4.78
CA PHE A 261 23.10 4.72 3.91
C PHE A 261 24.06 3.51 3.86
N LEU A 262 24.28 2.86 5.00
CA LEU A 262 25.08 1.63 5.11
C LEU A 262 24.34 0.37 4.67
N GLY A 263 23.08 0.48 4.25
CA GLY A 263 22.26 -0.68 3.86
C GLY A 263 21.81 -1.57 5.02
N LEU A 264 21.99 -1.13 6.27
CA LEU A 264 21.71 -1.90 7.49
C LEU A 264 20.31 -1.65 8.07
N SER A 265 19.63 -0.56 7.70
CA SER A 265 18.27 -0.26 8.20
C SER A 265 17.24 -1.23 7.60
N PRO A 266 16.39 -1.87 8.40
CA PRO A 266 15.24 -2.62 7.92
C PRO A 266 14.06 -1.70 7.59
N LEU A 267 14.09 -0.42 8.05
CA LEU A 267 13.06 0.58 7.82
C LEU A 267 13.35 1.34 6.53
N ALA A 268 12.35 1.44 5.66
CA ALA A 268 12.45 2.35 4.51
C ALA A 268 12.37 3.83 4.99
N PRO A 269 12.98 4.77 4.23
CA PRO A 269 12.98 6.21 4.57
C PRO A 269 11.60 6.77 4.90
N TRP A 270 10.56 6.32 4.19
CA TRP A 270 9.18 6.69 4.47
C TRP A 270 8.80 6.54 5.94
N HIS A 271 9.15 5.42 6.59
CA HIS A 271 8.73 5.13 7.96
C HIS A 271 9.33 6.11 8.97
N TYR A 272 10.66 6.31 8.95
CA TYR A 272 11.31 7.17 9.93
C TYR A 272 11.21 8.66 9.61
N LEU A 273 10.86 9.03 8.38
CA LEU A 273 10.66 10.44 7.98
C LEU A 273 9.22 10.93 8.19
N THR A 274 8.24 10.05 8.33
CA THR A 274 6.82 10.44 8.40
C THR A 274 6.09 10.04 9.66
N TYR A 275 6.44 8.91 10.31
CA TYR A 275 5.66 8.37 11.44
C TYR A 275 5.73 9.20 12.72
N HIS A 276 6.62 10.17 12.81
CA HIS A 276 6.71 11.14 13.90
C HIS A 276 5.94 12.45 13.61
N LYS A 277 5.19 12.52 12.52
CA LYS A 277 4.43 13.69 12.09
C LYS A 277 2.98 13.33 11.86
N PRO A 278 2.02 14.29 12.05
CA PRO A 278 0.63 14.04 11.70
C PRO A 278 0.53 13.66 10.21
N PHE A 279 -0.25 12.65 9.92
CA PHE A 279 -0.50 12.26 8.54
C PHE A 279 -1.87 11.59 8.38
N TYR A 280 -2.86 12.35 7.91
CA TYR A 280 -4.21 11.87 7.68
C TYR A 280 -4.92 12.63 6.55
N PHE A 281 -5.81 11.93 5.87
CA PHE A 281 -6.67 12.45 4.82
C PHE A 281 -7.98 12.98 5.38
N ASP A 282 -8.55 13.99 4.73
CA ASP A 282 -9.97 14.23 4.74
C ASP A 282 -10.65 13.19 3.84
N VAL A 283 -11.52 12.37 4.42
CA VAL A 283 -12.29 11.33 3.70
C VAL A 283 -13.76 11.68 3.54
N ASN A 284 -14.19 12.88 3.92
CA ASN A 284 -15.60 13.31 3.89
C ASN A 284 -16.21 13.16 2.49
N ALA A 285 -15.46 13.46 1.43
CA ALA A 285 -15.95 13.31 0.06
C ALA A 285 -16.35 11.85 -0.24
N LEU A 286 -15.55 10.87 0.18
CA LEU A 286 -15.89 9.45 0.01
C LEU A 286 -17.11 9.04 0.87
N LEU A 287 -17.21 9.55 2.11
CA LEU A 287 -18.34 9.28 2.99
C LEU A 287 -19.64 9.83 2.39
N GLN A 288 -19.61 11.02 1.80
CA GLN A 288 -20.76 11.62 1.09
C GLN A 288 -21.17 10.81 -0.16
N LEU A 289 -20.22 10.17 -0.84
CA LEU A 289 -20.48 9.26 -1.96
C LEU A 289 -21.07 7.91 -1.54
N GLY A 290 -21.20 7.67 -0.22
CA GLY A 290 -21.79 6.45 0.32
C GLY A 290 -20.78 5.40 0.79
N TRP A 291 -19.47 5.71 0.80
CA TRP A 291 -18.50 4.80 1.42
C TRP A 291 -18.73 4.68 2.92
N ARG A 292 -18.62 3.47 3.45
CA ARG A 292 -18.88 3.17 4.88
C ARG A 292 -17.73 2.29 5.41
N PRO A 293 -16.57 2.90 5.81
CA PRO A 293 -15.45 2.17 6.37
C PRO A 293 -15.82 1.58 7.74
N ARG A 294 -15.41 0.36 7.98
CA ARG A 294 -15.74 -0.42 9.19
C ARG A 294 -14.66 -0.34 10.25
N TYR A 295 -13.40 -0.26 9.83
CA TYR A 295 -12.26 -0.44 10.71
C TYR A 295 -11.66 0.89 11.16
N SER A 296 -11.45 1.03 12.46
CA SER A 296 -10.56 2.04 13.05
C SER A 296 -9.10 1.58 12.99
N ASN A 297 -8.15 2.46 13.35
CA ASN A 297 -6.77 2.04 13.54
C ASN A 297 -6.64 0.88 14.53
N ASP A 298 -7.35 0.94 15.64
CA ASP A 298 -7.32 -0.09 16.68
C ASP A 298 -7.84 -1.43 16.18
N ASP A 299 -8.95 -1.42 15.44
CA ASP A 299 -9.52 -2.63 14.83
C ASP A 299 -8.51 -3.27 13.88
N MET A 300 -7.84 -2.45 13.03
CA MET A 300 -6.83 -2.91 12.09
C MET A 300 -5.62 -3.55 12.77
N PHE A 301 -5.12 -2.93 13.84
CA PHE A 301 -3.98 -3.47 14.57
C PHE A 301 -4.33 -4.78 15.29
N ARG A 302 -5.49 -4.86 15.93
CA ARG A 302 -5.97 -6.07 16.61
C ARG A 302 -6.14 -7.22 15.64
N GLU A 303 -6.90 -7.03 14.57
CA GLU A 303 -7.14 -8.08 13.56
C GLU A 303 -5.84 -8.54 12.90
N SER A 304 -4.93 -7.59 12.57
CA SER A 304 -3.64 -7.92 11.97
C SER A 304 -2.75 -8.70 12.94
N TYR A 305 -2.77 -8.38 14.22
CA TYR A 305 -2.01 -9.08 15.25
C TYR A 305 -2.55 -10.49 15.50
N ASP A 306 -3.87 -10.64 15.60
CA ASP A 306 -4.51 -11.94 15.80
C ASP A 306 -4.24 -12.86 14.60
N TRP A 307 -4.33 -12.31 13.38
CA TRP A 307 -3.93 -13.02 12.17
C TRP A 307 -2.45 -13.42 12.19
N PHE A 308 -1.57 -12.51 12.62
CA PHE A 308 -0.15 -12.78 12.75
C PHE A 308 0.11 -13.96 13.70
N LEU A 309 -0.52 -13.98 14.87
CA LEU A 309 -0.36 -15.06 15.85
C LEU A 309 -0.81 -16.41 15.26
N ALA A 310 -1.98 -16.43 14.60
CA ALA A 310 -2.54 -17.63 13.99
C ALA A 310 -1.66 -18.18 12.84
N ASN A 311 -0.96 -17.29 12.11
CA ASN A 311 -0.17 -17.65 10.93
C ASN A 311 1.35 -17.58 11.14
N ARG A 312 1.82 -17.33 12.37
CA ARG A 312 3.24 -17.10 12.70
C ARG A 312 4.16 -18.23 12.22
N ARG A 313 3.71 -19.48 12.29
CA ARG A 313 4.48 -20.67 11.84
C ARG A 313 4.53 -20.78 10.32
N ALA A 314 3.44 -20.46 9.64
CA ALA A 314 3.33 -20.54 8.18
C ALA A 314 4.11 -19.41 7.46
N ALA A 315 4.16 -18.20 8.04
CA ALA A 315 4.88 -17.05 7.48
C ALA A 315 6.40 -17.26 7.35
N GLY A 316 6.98 -18.27 8.03
CA GLY A 316 8.39 -18.62 7.93
C GLY A 316 8.76 -19.49 6.72
N ALA A 317 7.79 -20.10 6.04
CA ALA A 317 8.01 -21.11 5.00
C ALA A 317 7.91 -20.55 3.55
N ALA A 318 7.32 -19.38 3.35
CA ALA A 318 7.13 -18.83 2.01
C ALA A 318 8.43 -18.19 1.48
N LYS A 319 9.22 -18.96 0.72
CA LYS A 319 10.42 -18.47 0.01
C LYS A 319 10.08 -17.77 -1.30
N ASP A 320 8.97 -18.12 -1.95
CA ASP A 320 8.53 -17.64 -3.25
C ASP A 320 7.16 -16.95 -3.16
N GLY A 321 6.97 -15.84 -3.91
CA GLY A 321 5.69 -15.12 -3.98
C GLY A 321 5.82 -13.60 -3.85
N SER A 322 4.67 -12.96 -3.67
CA SER A 322 4.58 -11.49 -3.51
C SER A 322 5.50 -10.98 -2.39
N PRO A 323 6.21 -9.84 -2.59
CA PRO A 323 7.04 -9.21 -1.57
C PRO A 323 6.32 -8.98 -0.23
N HIS A 324 4.99 -8.86 -0.26
CA HIS A 324 4.17 -8.67 0.94
C HIS A 324 4.02 -9.92 1.82
N ARG A 325 4.29 -11.12 1.27
CA ARG A 325 4.27 -12.39 2.01
C ARG A 325 5.63 -12.75 2.60
N ARG A 326 6.70 -12.00 2.25
CA ARG A 326 8.06 -12.27 2.76
C ARG A 326 8.20 -11.76 4.19
N ARG A 327 8.90 -12.55 5.01
CA ARG A 327 9.24 -12.14 6.39
C ARG A 327 10.17 -10.93 6.37
N VAL A 328 9.80 -9.89 7.10
CA VAL A 328 10.67 -8.72 7.33
C VAL A 328 11.70 -9.10 8.37
N ARG A 329 13.00 -8.98 8.03
CA ARG A 329 14.09 -9.25 8.98
C ARG A 329 14.29 -8.06 9.91
N GLU A 330 14.46 -8.29 11.20
CA GLU A 330 14.71 -7.22 12.19
C GLU A 330 15.97 -6.41 11.90
N GLY A 331 16.98 -7.00 11.22
CA GLY A 331 18.26 -6.35 10.95
C GLY A 331 18.90 -5.83 12.24
N VAL A 332 19.41 -4.60 12.23
CA VAL A 332 20.06 -3.99 13.42
C VAL A 332 19.06 -3.62 14.53
N LEU A 333 17.75 -3.65 14.29
CA LEU A 333 16.75 -3.35 15.33
C LEU A 333 16.78 -4.38 16.47
N TRP A 334 17.34 -5.58 16.26
CA TRP A 334 17.52 -6.54 17.33
C TRP A 334 18.41 -6.00 18.47
N LEU A 335 19.30 -5.01 18.19
CA LEU A 335 20.09 -4.34 19.22
C LEU A 335 19.20 -3.56 20.17
N LEU A 336 18.16 -2.86 19.67
CA LEU A 336 17.19 -2.17 20.51
C LEU A 336 16.44 -3.16 21.41
N LYS A 337 16.17 -4.36 20.93
CA LYS A 337 15.52 -5.43 21.69
C LYS A 337 16.38 -5.90 22.90
N LYS A 338 17.71 -5.77 22.83
CA LYS A 338 18.61 -6.15 23.93
C LYS A 338 18.77 -5.03 24.97
N ILE A 339 18.48 -3.78 24.62
CA ILE A 339 18.63 -2.61 25.48
C ILE A 339 17.29 -2.25 26.16
N ALA A 340 16.20 -2.78 25.64
CA ALA A 340 14.84 -2.57 26.09
C ALA A 340 14.44 -3.49 27.24
#